data_4439c20b22baec968aab64183c89e7d7
#
_entry.id   4439c20b22baec968aab64183c89e7d7
#
_cell.length_a   1.000
_cell.length_b   1.000
_cell.length_c   1.000
_cell.angle_alpha   90.00
_cell.angle_beta   90.00
_cell.angle_gamma   90.00
#
_symmetry.space_group_name_H-M   'P 1'
#
loop_
_entity.id
_entity.type
_entity.pdbx_description
1 polymer ?
#
loop_
_entity_poly.entity_id
_entity_poly.type
_entity_poly.pdbx_seq_one_letter_code
_entity_poly.pdbx_strand_id
1 'polypeptide(L)'
;MTLKVLLVGGGLTSALISSLLKKLPVTCQVWDKARGAGGRMSTSRSPLDGSCTADLGAQYITATPDYQAKHNEFYDSLLTSKVLEPLKCKTEGMKDFADGTKHYVASAGCNSIVKHFFSEGGHQLHFEQHVSAIDLQPDNKWLVRTKLGREELFDAVVLTMPVPQILQLEGQIKQLLSDDEELTHKLQTVKYSSRFALGLFFSRISAPSESTWDAKYINDHDVFRFVALDNRKRQKDDLPVAAVFHTSIGFGEKNIDRNLDEVQLELIAKVKELFPHWPEPESVKCQKWRYSQVLEPFPGAPGCVLINKSPLLLAAGDGFVHSNFDGCVSSSLQAVKVLTEAASSKL
;
A
#
# COMPACT_ATOMS: atom_id res chain seq x y z
N MET A 1 11.56 -2.50 -31.13
CA MET A 1 12.38 -2.73 -29.90
C MET A 1 11.46 -2.90 -28.70
N THR A 2 11.77 -3.80 -27.76
CA THR A 2 10.95 -4.00 -26.56
C THR A 2 11.23 -2.87 -25.57
N LEU A 3 10.20 -2.17 -25.12
CA LEU A 3 10.31 -1.07 -24.16
C LEU A 3 10.72 -1.62 -22.76
N LYS A 4 11.78 -1.08 -22.17
CA LYS A 4 12.24 -1.45 -20.82
C LYS A 4 11.67 -0.47 -19.79
N VAL A 5 10.77 -0.95 -18.94
CA VAL A 5 10.00 -0.16 -17.98
C VAL A 5 10.46 -0.45 -16.55
N LEU A 6 10.63 0.58 -15.75
CA LEU A 6 10.81 0.47 -14.30
C LEU A 6 9.56 0.96 -13.57
N LEU A 7 9.05 0.15 -12.64
CA LEU A 7 8.07 0.57 -11.64
C LEU A 7 8.80 0.78 -10.30
N VAL A 8 8.72 1.98 -9.73
CA VAL A 8 9.33 2.30 -8.45
C VAL A 8 8.27 2.25 -7.35
N GLY A 9 8.39 1.24 -6.47
CA GLY A 9 7.45 0.92 -5.40
C GLY A 9 6.85 -0.48 -5.58
N GLY A 10 6.82 -1.28 -4.52
CA GLY A 10 6.29 -2.66 -4.49
C GLY A 10 4.89 -2.74 -3.89
N GLY A 11 4.06 -1.70 -4.07
CA GLY A 11 2.68 -1.63 -3.60
C GLY A 11 1.66 -2.09 -4.63
N LEU A 12 0.37 -1.92 -4.29
CA LEU A 12 -0.75 -2.38 -5.11
C LEU A 12 -0.76 -1.78 -6.52
N THR A 13 -0.52 -0.48 -6.66
CA THR A 13 -0.51 0.19 -7.97
C THR A 13 0.54 -0.42 -8.91
N SER A 14 1.77 -0.63 -8.44
CA SER A 14 2.80 -1.30 -9.25
C SER A 14 2.42 -2.74 -9.60
N ALA A 15 1.80 -3.47 -8.67
CA ALA A 15 1.39 -4.84 -8.92
C ALA A 15 0.31 -4.92 -10.01
N LEU A 16 -0.67 -4.03 -9.96
CA LEU A 16 -1.70 -3.92 -10.99
C LEU A 16 -1.12 -3.50 -12.35
N ILE A 17 -0.24 -2.49 -12.38
CA ILE A 17 0.46 -2.10 -13.61
C ILE A 17 1.25 -3.30 -14.17
N SER A 18 2.00 -4.00 -13.33
CA SER A 18 2.77 -5.20 -13.71
C SER A 18 1.87 -6.27 -14.36
N SER A 19 0.72 -6.61 -13.74
CA SER A 19 -0.24 -7.56 -14.29
C SER A 19 -0.78 -7.11 -15.66
N LEU A 20 -1.16 -5.85 -15.78
CA LEU A 20 -1.69 -5.30 -17.04
C LEU A 20 -0.64 -5.23 -18.17
N LEU A 21 0.62 -4.95 -17.85
CA LEU A 21 1.73 -4.90 -18.81
C LEU A 21 2.08 -6.26 -19.42
N LYS A 22 1.67 -7.38 -18.83
CA LYS A 22 1.90 -8.72 -19.38
C LYS A 22 1.43 -8.86 -20.82
N LYS A 23 0.38 -8.13 -21.21
CA LYS A 23 -0.22 -8.17 -22.54
C LYS A 23 0.52 -7.29 -23.57
N LEU A 24 1.52 -6.54 -23.15
CA LEU A 24 2.25 -5.59 -23.98
C LEU A 24 3.68 -6.09 -24.28
N PRO A 25 4.28 -5.70 -25.41
CA PRO A 25 5.66 -6.05 -25.77
C PRO A 25 6.67 -5.20 -24.96
N VAL A 26 6.64 -5.35 -23.63
CA VAL A 26 7.53 -4.62 -22.69
C VAL A 26 8.31 -5.59 -21.82
N THR A 27 9.49 -5.19 -21.39
CA THR A 27 10.20 -5.80 -20.26
C THR A 27 10.01 -4.88 -19.05
N CYS A 28 9.57 -5.42 -17.94
CA CYS A 28 9.30 -4.63 -16.76
C CYS A 28 10.11 -5.14 -15.56
N GLN A 29 10.66 -4.21 -14.77
CA GLN A 29 11.22 -4.46 -13.46
C GLN A 29 10.49 -3.64 -12.42
N VAL A 30 10.39 -4.17 -11.20
CA VAL A 30 9.85 -3.46 -10.04
C VAL A 30 10.96 -3.31 -8.99
N TRP A 31 11.24 -2.09 -8.58
CA TRP A 31 12.20 -1.79 -7.51
C TRP A 31 11.49 -1.22 -6.29
N ASP A 32 11.69 -1.86 -5.13
CA ASP A 32 11.15 -1.37 -3.85
C ASP A 32 12.24 -1.28 -2.79
N LYS A 33 12.17 -0.25 -1.94
CA LYS A 33 13.09 -0.05 -0.81
C LYS A 33 12.88 -1.03 0.33
N ALA A 34 11.70 -1.64 0.44
CA ALA A 34 11.37 -2.62 1.46
C ALA A 34 11.93 -4.01 1.13
N ARG A 35 11.88 -4.92 2.10
CA ARG A 35 12.32 -6.31 1.96
C ARG A 35 11.28 -7.23 1.31
N GLY A 36 10.12 -6.70 0.92
CA GLY A 36 9.05 -7.48 0.31
C GLY A 36 7.91 -6.64 -0.23
N ALA A 37 7.10 -7.26 -1.08
CA ALA A 37 5.93 -6.64 -1.69
C ALA A 37 4.80 -6.40 -0.67
N GLY A 38 4.01 -5.35 -0.94
CA GLY A 38 2.80 -5.04 -0.17
C GLY A 38 2.59 -3.56 0.07
N GLY A 39 3.64 -2.78 0.32
CA GLY A 39 3.50 -1.37 0.68
C GLY A 39 2.54 -1.22 1.87
N ARG A 40 1.51 -0.38 1.75
CA ARG A 40 0.45 -0.18 2.77
C ARG A 40 -0.53 -1.36 2.90
N MET A 41 -0.39 -2.38 2.09
CA MET A 41 -1.09 -3.67 2.20
C MET A 41 -0.17 -4.77 2.73
N SER A 42 0.90 -4.42 3.46
CA SER A 42 1.83 -5.39 4.03
C SER A 42 1.21 -6.20 5.16
N THR A 43 1.53 -7.50 5.18
CA THR A 43 1.20 -8.42 6.27
C THR A 43 2.47 -8.76 7.05
N SER A 44 2.44 -8.54 8.34
CA SER A 44 3.54 -8.87 9.25
C SER A 44 3.38 -10.27 9.83
N ARG A 45 4.49 -10.89 10.23
CA ARG A 45 4.53 -12.19 10.88
C ARG A 45 5.20 -12.09 12.23
N SER A 46 4.75 -12.92 13.17
CA SER A 46 5.48 -13.12 14.42
C SER A 46 6.87 -13.68 14.11
N PRO A 47 7.92 -13.21 14.78
CA PRO A 47 9.25 -13.80 14.66
C PRO A 47 9.34 -15.21 15.28
N LEU A 48 8.41 -15.58 16.16
CA LEU A 48 8.39 -16.85 16.89
C LEU A 48 7.52 -17.91 16.20
N ASP A 49 6.43 -17.48 15.53
CA ASP A 49 5.54 -18.38 14.77
C ASP A 49 5.12 -17.69 13.47
N GLY A 50 5.69 -18.11 12.35
CA GLY A 50 5.40 -17.53 11.02
C GLY A 50 3.95 -17.69 10.56
N SER A 51 3.14 -18.55 11.20
CA SER A 51 1.70 -18.71 10.93
C SER A 51 0.88 -17.61 11.62
N CYS A 52 1.39 -17.01 12.69
CA CYS A 52 0.79 -15.88 13.39
C CYS A 52 1.05 -14.58 12.59
N THR A 53 0.02 -14.07 11.94
CA THR A 53 0.15 -12.94 11.01
C THR A 53 -0.77 -11.79 11.38
N ALA A 54 -0.37 -10.58 11.02
CA ALA A 54 -1.11 -9.34 11.27
C ALA A 54 -1.01 -8.38 10.08
N ASP A 55 -2.15 -7.87 9.61
CA ASP A 55 -2.21 -6.80 8.62
C ASP A 55 -2.04 -5.45 9.32
N LEU A 56 -0.84 -4.87 9.32
CA LEU A 56 -0.56 -3.58 9.96
C LEU A 56 -0.92 -2.37 9.08
N GLY A 57 -1.41 -2.60 7.87
CA GLY A 57 -1.90 -1.58 6.95
C GLY A 57 -3.40 -1.74 6.68
N ALA A 58 -3.77 -1.95 5.41
CA ALA A 58 -5.16 -2.21 5.03
C ALA A 58 -5.73 -3.43 5.76
N GLN A 59 -7.01 -3.37 6.13
CA GLN A 59 -7.66 -4.40 6.94
C GLN A 59 -8.64 -5.25 6.13
N TYR A 60 -9.35 -4.62 5.22
CA TYR A 60 -10.33 -5.24 4.31
C TYR A 60 -10.57 -4.31 3.12
N ILE A 61 -11.22 -4.82 2.10
CA ILE A 61 -11.61 -4.04 0.92
C ILE A 61 -13.13 -3.85 0.96
N THR A 62 -13.55 -2.60 0.74
CA THR A 62 -14.96 -2.24 0.56
C THR A 62 -15.22 -1.96 -0.91
N ALA A 63 -16.07 -2.76 -1.53
CA ALA A 63 -16.48 -2.64 -2.92
C ALA A 63 -17.90 -2.10 -2.99
N THR A 64 -18.08 -0.82 -3.34
CA THR A 64 -19.39 -0.24 -3.63
C THR A 64 -19.95 -0.82 -4.92
N PRO A 65 -21.27 -0.74 -5.17
CA PRO A 65 -21.86 -1.20 -6.44
C PRO A 65 -21.16 -0.60 -7.68
N ASP A 66 -20.83 0.69 -7.64
CA ASP A 66 -20.15 1.38 -8.75
C ASP A 66 -18.74 0.81 -8.98
N TYR A 67 -17.98 0.56 -7.91
CA TYR A 67 -16.66 -0.05 -8.02
C TYR A 67 -16.74 -1.50 -8.50
N GLN A 68 -17.70 -2.27 -8.00
CA GLN A 68 -17.94 -3.63 -8.47
C GLN A 68 -18.21 -3.65 -9.99
N ALA A 69 -19.06 -2.74 -10.49
CA ALA A 69 -19.37 -2.65 -11.90
C ALA A 69 -18.16 -2.20 -12.74
N LYS A 70 -17.39 -1.22 -12.24
CA LYS A 70 -16.28 -0.61 -12.97
C LYS A 70 -15.02 -1.48 -13.01
N HIS A 71 -14.75 -2.22 -11.94
CA HIS A 71 -13.50 -2.96 -11.73
C HIS A 71 -13.74 -4.47 -11.49
N ASN A 72 -14.84 -5.03 -12.01
CA ASN A 72 -15.25 -6.41 -11.78
C ASN A 72 -14.14 -7.42 -12.11
N GLU A 73 -13.40 -7.23 -13.19
CA GLU A 73 -12.33 -8.15 -13.61
C GLU A 73 -11.24 -8.34 -12.54
N PHE A 74 -10.91 -7.28 -11.79
CA PHE A 74 -9.91 -7.35 -10.71
C PHE A 74 -10.47 -8.06 -9.48
N TYR A 75 -11.75 -7.81 -9.15
CA TYR A 75 -12.43 -8.54 -8.07
C TYR A 75 -12.60 -10.02 -8.43
N ASP A 76 -13.03 -10.32 -9.65
CA ASP A 76 -13.25 -11.70 -10.12
C ASP A 76 -11.94 -12.50 -10.14
N SER A 77 -10.81 -11.91 -10.56
CA SER A 77 -9.49 -12.53 -10.49
C SER A 77 -9.14 -12.93 -9.05
N LEU A 78 -9.30 -12.01 -8.09
CA LEU A 78 -8.97 -12.25 -6.69
C LEU A 78 -9.92 -13.26 -6.00
N LEU A 79 -11.22 -13.21 -6.33
CA LEU A 79 -12.23 -14.12 -5.78
C LEU A 79 -12.08 -15.54 -6.33
N THR A 80 -11.89 -15.67 -7.65
CA THR A 80 -11.68 -16.97 -8.31
C THR A 80 -10.41 -17.64 -7.80
N SER A 81 -9.35 -16.86 -7.57
CA SER A 81 -8.08 -17.34 -7.00
C SER A 81 -8.11 -17.53 -5.48
N LYS A 82 -9.26 -17.30 -4.83
CA LYS A 82 -9.45 -17.38 -3.37
C LYS A 82 -8.46 -16.51 -2.57
N VAL A 83 -7.97 -15.45 -3.17
CA VAL A 83 -7.15 -14.43 -2.50
C VAL A 83 -8.05 -13.52 -1.65
N LEU A 84 -9.24 -13.19 -2.19
CA LEU A 84 -10.29 -12.51 -1.44
C LEU A 84 -11.43 -13.48 -1.11
N GLU A 85 -12.00 -13.26 0.06
CA GLU A 85 -13.22 -13.91 0.53
C GLU A 85 -14.17 -12.86 1.10
N PRO A 86 -15.50 -13.10 1.12
CA PRO A 86 -16.44 -12.19 1.79
C PRO A 86 -16.06 -12.00 3.26
N LEU A 87 -16.06 -10.76 3.73
CA LEU A 87 -15.83 -10.43 5.13
C LEU A 87 -17.05 -10.85 5.96
N LYS A 88 -16.91 -11.89 6.75
CA LYS A 88 -17.98 -12.46 7.60
C LYS A 88 -17.76 -12.19 9.08
N CYS A 89 -16.67 -11.55 9.45
CA CYS A 89 -16.33 -11.27 10.83
C CYS A 89 -17.30 -10.26 11.46
N LYS A 90 -17.51 -10.41 12.78
CA LYS A 90 -18.30 -9.48 13.56
C LYS A 90 -17.52 -8.20 13.81
N THR A 91 -17.86 -7.13 13.09
CA THR A 91 -17.22 -5.82 13.22
C THR A 91 -18.15 -4.86 13.98
N GLU A 92 -17.80 -4.52 15.21
CA GLU A 92 -18.53 -3.52 16.01
C GLU A 92 -18.18 -2.09 15.58
N GLY A 93 -19.18 -1.19 15.62
CA GLY A 93 -18.98 0.24 15.31
C GLY A 93 -18.64 0.53 13.84
N MET A 94 -18.85 -0.43 12.94
CA MET A 94 -18.72 -0.20 11.51
C MET A 94 -19.84 0.75 11.05
N LYS A 95 -19.47 1.75 10.24
CA LYS A 95 -20.45 2.68 9.68
C LYS A 95 -21.35 1.98 8.66
N ASP A 96 -22.53 2.52 8.46
CA ASP A 96 -23.43 2.07 7.39
C ASP A 96 -22.86 2.41 6.00
N PHE A 97 -23.13 1.56 5.05
CA PHE A 97 -22.77 1.71 3.64
C PHE A 97 -24.00 1.63 2.77
N ALA A 98 -23.90 2.14 1.54
CA ALA A 98 -24.96 2.02 0.55
C ALA A 98 -25.33 0.55 0.28
N ASP A 99 -26.59 0.30 -0.01
CA ASP A 99 -27.08 -1.03 -0.37
C ASP A 99 -26.28 -1.65 -1.51
N GLY A 100 -26.04 -2.96 -1.44
CA GLY A 100 -25.24 -3.69 -2.41
C GLY A 100 -23.72 -3.54 -2.24
N THR A 101 -23.25 -2.75 -1.26
CA THR A 101 -21.82 -2.71 -0.90
C THR A 101 -21.36 -4.05 -0.35
N LYS A 102 -20.24 -4.56 -0.84
CA LYS A 102 -19.61 -5.79 -0.36
C LYS A 102 -18.29 -5.48 0.33
N HIS A 103 -18.00 -6.27 1.34
CA HIS A 103 -16.72 -6.21 2.04
C HIS A 103 -15.97 -7.53 1.86
N TYR A 104 -14.68 -7.45 1.62
CA TYR A 104 -13.82 -8.60 1.38
C TYR A 104 -12.59 -8.55 2.28
N VAL A 105 -12.17 -9.70 2.74
CA VAL A 105 -10.92 -9.90 3.48
C VAL A 105 -9.96 -10.74 2.65
N ALA A 106 -8.67 -10.46 2.76
CA ALA A 106 -7.64 -11.29 2.14
C ALA A 106 -7.36 -12.51 3.01
N SER A 107 -7.65 -13.71 2.51
CA SER A 107 -7.59 -14.99 3.26
C SER A 107 -6.20 -15.29 3.85
N ALA A 108 -5.13 -14.89 3.17
CA ALA A 108 -3.74 -15.08 3.58
C ALA A 108 -3.03 -13.77 3.99
N GLY A 109 -3.81 -12.71 4.26
CA GLY A 109 -3.34 -11.37 4.58
C GLY A 109 -3.27 -10.44 3.37
N CYS A 110 -3.37 -9.14 3.63
CA CYS A 110 -3.53 -8.12 2.58
C CYS A 110 -2.40 -8.12 1.55
N ASN A 111 -1.18 -8.53 1.92
CA ASN A 111 -0.09 -8.62 0.95
C ASN A 111 -0.27 -9.71 -0.11
N SER A 112 -1.17 -10.68 0.12
CA SER A 112 -1.49 -11.72 -0.86
C SER A 112 -2.15 -11.15 -2.12
N ILE A 113 -2.91 -10.06 -1.98
CA ILE A 113 -3.50 -9.32 -3.11
C ILE A 113 -2.40 -8.73 -4.01
N VAL A 114 -1.43 -8.08 -3.41
CA VAL A 114 -0.30 -7.47 -4.14
C VAL A 114 0.55 -8.55 -4.81
N LYS A 115 0.82 -9.64 -4.11
CA LYS A 115 1.58 -10.78 -4.65
C LYS A 115 0.85 -11.48 -5.80
N HIS A 116 -0.48 -11.58 -5.72
CA HIS A 116 -1.30 -12.16 -6.78
C HIS A 116 -1.08 -11.42 -8.11
N PHE A 117 -1.25 -10.09 -8.11
CA PHE A 117 -1.05 -9.31 -9.33
C PHE A 117 0.40 -9.29 -9.82
N PHE A 118 1.39 -9.29 -8.93
CA PHE A 118 2.78 -9.46 -9.36
C PHE A 118 3.04 -10.83 -9.99
N SER A 119 2.44 -11.89 -9.44
CA SER A 119 2.53 -13.25 -10.00
C SER A 119 1.88 -13.33 -11.38
N GLU A 120 0.72 -12.69 -11.57
CA GLU A 120 0.07 -12.60 -12.88
C GLU A 120 0.96 -11.86 -13.90
N GLY A 121 1.61 -10.77 -13.49
CA GLY A 121 2.52 -10.00 -14.33
C GLY A 121 3.76 -10.78 -14.75
N GLY A 122 4.31 -11.59 -13.86
CA GLY A 122 5.50 -12.40 -14.13
C GLY A 122 6.79 -11.63 -14.34
N HIS A 123 6.84 -10.35 -13.92
CA HIS A 123 7.99 -9.47 -14.08
C HIS A 123 8.98 -9.58 -12.93
N GLN A 124 10.19 -9.05 -13.11
CA GLN A 124 11.26 -9.13 -12.10
C GLN A 124 11.00 -8.16 -10.95
N LEU A 125 11.05 -8.69 -9.72
CA LEU A 125 10.91 -7.91 -8.48
C LEU A 125 12.26 -7.82 -7.79
N HIS A 126 12.71 -6.59 -7.51
CA HIS A 126 13.95 -6.31 -6.79
C HIS A 126 13.62 -5.53 -5.52
N PHE A 127 13.82 -6.16 -4.38
CA PHE A 127 13.65 -5.54 -3.07
C PHE A 127 14.96 -4.93 -2.56
N GLU A 128 14.87 -4.11 -1.50
CA GLU A 128 15.99 -3.37 -0.92
C GLU A 128 16.68 -2.41 -1.92
N GLN A 129 15.91 -1.98 -2.95
CA GLN A 129 16.34 -1.05 -3.98
C GLN A 129 15.70 0.33 -3.73
N HIS A 130 16.33 1.13 -2.85
CA HIS A 130 15.86 2.47 -2.55
C HIS A 130 16.31 3.45 -3.65
N VAL A 131 15.45 3.68 -4.64
CA VAL A 131 15.72 4.69 -5.69
C VAL A 131 15.92 6.06 -5.04
N SER A 132 17.00 6.72 -5.39
CA SER A 132 17.41 8.03 -4.84
C SER A 132 17.57 9.10 -5.90
N ALA A 133 17.91 8.74 -7.14
CA ALA A 133 18.11 9.71 -8.21
C ALA A 133 17.70 9.15 -9.58
N ILE A 134 17.27 10.05 -10.47
CA ILE A 134 16.87 9.74 -11.84
C ILE A 134 17.45 10.81 -12.77
N ASP A 135 18.27 10.39 -13.73
CA ASP A 135 18.94 11.27 -14.68
C ASP A 135 18.66 10.90 -16.12
N LEU A 136 18.43 11.90 -16.95
CA LEU A 136 18.30 11.74 -18.38
C LEU A 136 19.68 11.51 -19.01
N GLN A 137 19.78 10.52 -19.89
CA GLN A 137 20.99 10.22 -20.62
C GLN A 137 20.90 10.70 -22.09
N PRO A 138 22.07 10.91 -22.74
CA PRO A 138 22.11 11.37 -24.15
C PRO A 138 21.38 10.44 -25.13
N ASP A 139 21.27 9.14 -24.83
CA ASP A 139 20.57 8.14 -25.63
C ASP A 139 19.04 8.11 -25.37
N ASN A 140 18.51 9.16 -24.72
CA ASN A 140 17.09 9.32 -24.41
C ASN A 140 16.53 8.22 -23.51
N LYS A 141 17.31 7.82 -22.48
CA LYS A 141 16.91 6.87 -21.43
C LYS A 141 17.07 7.48 -20.05
N TRP A 142 16.40 6.88 -19.09
CA TRP A 142 16.54 7.20 -17.66
C TRP A 142 17.62 6.33 -17.03
N LEU A 143 18.69 6.93 -16.51
CA LEU A 143 19.60 6.29 -15.57
C LEU A 143 19.00 6.42 -14.17
N VAL A 144 18.58 5.28 -13.60
CA VAL A 144 18.00 5.23 -12.26
C VAL A 144 19.03 4.70 -11.27
N ARG A 145 19.25 5.45 -10.17
CA ARG A 145 20.20 5.10 -9.13
C ARG A 145 19.53 4.82 -7.80
N THR A 146 20.06 3.84 -7.07
CA THR A 146 19.65 3.51 -5.71
C THR A 146 20.66 4.03 -4.69
N LYS A 147 20.23 4.15 -3.42
CA LYS A 147 21.14 4.53 -2.31
C LYS A 147 22.31 3.57 -2.09
N LEU A 148 22.17 2.31 -2.52
CA LEU A 148 23.22 1.30 -2.41
C LEU A 148 24.13 1.22 -3.65
N GLY A 149 23.99 2.17 -4.58
CA GLY A 149 24.89 2.31 -5.74
C GLY A 149 24.52 1.45 -6.95
N ARG A 150 23.37 0.77 -6.97
CA ARG A 150 22.88 0.13 -8.20
C ARG A 150 22.46 1.22 -9.18
N GLU A 151 22.89 1.05 -10.43
CA GLU A 151 22.54 1.92 -11.56
C GLU A 151 22.03 1.06 -12.72
N GLU A 152 20.95 1.51 -13.38
CA GLU A 152 20.41 0.80 -14.54
C GLU A 152 19.63 1.77 -15.45
N LEU A 153 19.66 1.50 -16.77
CA LEU A 153 19.00 2.30 -17.80
C LEU A 153 17.61 1.75 -18.11
N PHE A 154 16.64 2.67 -18.27
CA PHE A 154 15.25 2.37 -18.61
C PHE A 154 14.72 3.31 -19.69
N ASP A 155 13.83 2.79 -20.54
CA ASP A 155 13.14 3.58 -21.56
C ASP A 155 11.94 4.35 -20.98
N ALA A 156 11.36 3.85 -19.88
CA ALA A 156 10.26 4.48 -19.16
C ALA A 156 10.34 4.18 -17.66
N VAL A 157 9.91 5.13 -16.83
CA VAL A 157 9.86 4.98 -15.37
C VAL A 157 8.49 5.41 -14.86
N VAL A 158 7.88 4.60 -13.99
CA VAL A 158 6.63 4.91 -13.28
C VAL A 158 6.89 4.95 -11.78
N LEU A 159 6.65 6.09 -11.17
CA LEU A 159 6.83 6.35 -9.75
C LEU A 159 5.50 6.09 -9.03
N THR A 160 5.44 5.06 -8.18
CA THR A 160 4.21 4.69 -7.47
C THR A 160 4.28 4.88 -5.96
N MET A 161 5.36 5.46 -5.48
CA MET A 161 5.50 5.83 -4.08
C MET A 161 4.68 7.09 -3.74
N PRO A 162 4.43 7.38 -2.45
CA PRO A 162 3.75 8.60 -2.03
C PRO A 162 4.40 9.87 -2.59
N VAL A 163 3.58 10.82 -3.02
CA VAL A 163 4.04 12.04 -3.71
C VAL A 163 5.17 12.79 -2.97
N PRO A 164 5.15 12.96 -1.63
CA PRO A 164 6.27 13.59 -0.95
C PRO A 164 7.61 12.85 -1.10
N GLN A 165 7.61 11.56 -1.38
CA GLN A 165 8.84 10.80 -1.67
C GLN A 165 9.31 11.01 -3.11
N ILE A 166 8.38 11.26 -4.05
CA ILE A 166 8.73 11.66 -5.43
C ILE A 166 9.47 13.00 -5.43
N LEU A 167 8.96 13.96 -4.67
CA LEU A 167 9.56 15.30 -4.53
C LEU A 167 10.95 15.29 -3.83
N GLN A 168 11.32 14.18 -3.20
CA GLN A 168 12.64 13.99 -2.55
C GLN A 168 13.68 13.33 -3.47
N LEU A 169 13.31 12.94 -4.69
CA LEU A 169 14.24 12.35 -5.63
C LEU A 169 15.24 13.38 -6.12
N GLU A 170 16.49 12.94 -6.24
CA GLU A 170 17.61 13.74 -6.75
C GLU A 170 17.87 13.43 -8.24
N GLY A 171 18.81 14.16 -8.83
CA GLY A 171 19.14 14.06 -10.24
C GLY A 171 18.28 14.98 -11.10
N GLN A 172 18.24 14.71 -12.38
CA GLN A 172 17.57 15.59 -13.35
C GLN A 172 16.04 15.66 -13.17
N ILE A 173 15.43 14.64 -12.55
CA ILE A 173 14.01 14.73 -12.16
C ILE A 173 13.73 15.96 -11.30
N LYS A 174 14.66 16.33 -10.42
CA LYS A 174 14.53 17.50 -9.55
C LYS A 174 14.49 18.79 -10.37
N GLN A 175 15.32 18.88 -11.43
CA GLN A 175 15.30 20.01 -12.35
C GLN A 175 14.00 20.06 -13.15
N LEU A 176 13.53 18.93 -13.70
CA LEU A 176 12.26 18.86 -14.43
C LEU A 176 11.07 19.35 -13.58
N LEU A 177 11.04 18.95 -12.32
CA LEU A 177 10.01 19.43 -11.39
C LEU A 177 10.18 20.91 -11.06
N SER A 178 11.41 21.43 -10.95
CA SER A 178 11.66 22.86 -10.72
C SER A 178 11.29 23.72 -11.92
N ASP A 179 11.44 23.21 -13.13
CA ASP A 179 11.13 23.92 -14.38
C ASP A 179 9.61 23.96 -14.65
N ASP A 180 8.84 23.00 -14.09
CA ASP A 180 7.37 22.98 -14.14
C ASP A 180 6.80 23.35 -12.76
N GLU A 181 6.77 24.65 -12.48
CA GLU A 181 6.28 25.19 -11.20
C GLU A 181 4.81 24.84 -10.96
N GLU A 182 3.97 24.80 -12.00
CA GLU A 182 2.55 24.47 -11.88
C GLU A 182 2.36 23.02 -11.45
N LEU A 183 3.05 22.09 -12.12
CA LEU A 183 3.02 20.67 -11.75
C LEU A 183 3.55 20.46 -10.32
N THR A 184 4.67 21.07 -10.00
CA THR A 184 5.29 20.95 -8.68
C THR A 184 4.40 21.49 -7.58
N HIS A 185 3.77 22.64 -7.76
CA HIS A 185 2.80 23.17 -6.83
C HIS A 185 1.62 22.20 -6.63
N LYS A 186 1.04 21.64 -7.70
CA LYS A 186 -0.02 20.63 -7.62
C LYS A 186 0.42 19.36 -6.90
N LEU A 187 1.64 18.87 -7.11
CA LEU A 187 2.20 17.73 -6.37
C LEU A 187 2.34 18.04 -4.87
N GLN A 188 2.74 19.26 -4.50
CA GLN A 188 2.88 19.67 -3.11
C GLN A 188 1.53 19.79 -2.37
N THR A 189 0.40 19.96 -3.08
CA THR A 189 -0.93 19.98 -2.46
C THR A 189 -1.41 18.60 -2.01
N VAL A 190 -0.78 17.52 -2.47
CA VAL A 190 -1.19 16.15 -2.09
C VAL A 190 -0.86 15.88 -0.63
N LYS A 191 -1.88 15.64 0.20
CA LYS A 191 -1.73 15.42 1.63
C LYS A 191 -2.10 14.00 2.03
N TYR A 192 -1.38 13.50 3.03
CA TYR A 192 -1.59 12.20 3.63
C TYR A 192 -1.79 12.33 5.13
N SER A 193 -2.68 11.51 5.68
CA SER A 193 -2.74 11.30 7.14
C SER A 193 -1.54 10.47 7.61
N SER A 194 -1.21 10.60 8.89
CA SER A 194 -0.22 9.76 9.56
C SER A 194 -0.88 8.89 10.61
N ARG A 195 -0.39 7.65 10.78
CA ARG A 195 -0.87 6.70 11.79
C ARG A 195 0.25 5.78 12.27
N PHE A 196 0.02 5.17 13.42
CA PHE A 196 0.75 4.00 13.85
C PHE A 196 -0.17 2.78 13.84
N ALA A 197 0.40 1.62 13.56
CA ALA A 197 -0.26 0.36 13.73
C ALA A 197 0.57 -0.52 14.67
N LEU A 198 -0.07 -1.05 15.72
CA LEU A 198 0.55 -1.94 16.68
C LEU A 198 0.01 -3.35 16.46
N GLY A 199 0.88 -4.30 16.19
CA GLY A 199 0.58 -5.73 16.13
C GLY A 199 1.07 -6.41 17.39
N LEU A 200 0.17 -7.12 18.07
CA LEU A 200 0.46 -7.96 19.25
C LEU A 200 0.26 -9.40 18.84
N PHE A 201 1.30 -10.22 18.95
CA PHE A 201 1.26 -11.63 18.58
C PHE A 201 1.25 -12.48 19.85
N PHE A 202 0.24 -13.34 19.96
CA PHE A 202 0.02 -14.17 21.14
C PHE A 202 0.36 -15.62 20.87
N SER A 203 0.69 -16.35 21.95
CA SER A 203 0.86 -17.79 21.86
C SER A 203 -0.47 -18.52 21.65
N ARG A 204 -0.40 -19.76 21.20
CA ARG A 204 -1.59 -20.61 21.05
C ARG A 204 -2.26 -20.94 22.41
N ILE A 205 -1.49 -20.87 23.50
CA ILE A 205 -1.96 -21.23 24.85
C ILE A 205 -2.51 -20.02 25.57
N SER A 206 -1.98 -18.82 25.28
CA SER A 206 -2.32 -17.58 25.95
C SER A 206 -2.68 -16.52 24.93
N ALA A 207 -3.98 -16.33 24.70
CA ALA A 207 -4.51 -15.40 23.74
C ALA A 207 -5.79 -14.73 24.25
N PRO A 208 -6.17 -13.54 23.76
CA PRO A 208 -7.45 -12.91 24.08
C PRO A 208 -8.62 -13.82 23.74
N SER A 209 -9.39 -14.26 24.75
CA SER A 209 -10.48 -15.23 24.58
C SER A 209 -11.89 -14.64 24.69
N GLU A 210 -12.04 -13.51 25.40
CA GLU A 210 -13.33 -12.99 25.83
C GLU A 210 -13.95 -11.93 24.89
N SER A 211 -13.41 -11.76 23.68
CA SER A 211 -13.96 -10.78 22.73
C SER A 211 -15.24 -11.28 22.09
N THR A 212 -16.32 -10.51 22.21
CA THR A 212 -17.61 -10.74 21.51
C THR A 212 -17.59 -10.26 20.07
N TRP A 213 -16.46 -9.69 19.62
CA TRP A 213 -16.21 -9.14 18.30
C TRP A 213 -14.88 -9.68 17.73
N ASP A 214 -14.76 -9.65 16.41
CA ASP A 214 -13.53 -9.99 15.69
C ASP A 214 -12.77 -8.74 15.26
N ALA A 215 -13.50 -7.65 15.03
CA ALA A 215 -12.96 -6.31 14.78
C ALA A 215 -13.89 -5.26 15.43
N LYS A 216 -13.32 -4.10 15.79
CA LYS A 216 -14.07 -3.02 16.43
C LYS A 216 -13.50 -1.65 16.05
N TYR A 217 -14.39 -0.73 15.68
CA TYR A 217 -14.09 0.69 15.62
C TYR A 217 -14.26 1.31 17.00
N ILE A 218 -13.25 2.03 17.46
CA ILE A 218 -13.21 2.70 18.77
C ILE A 218 -13.42 4.19 18.49
N ASN A 219 -14.63 4.71 18.81
CA ASN A 219 -14.99 6.07 18.46
C ASN A 219 -14.62 7.09 19.55
N ASP A 220 -14.53 6.64 20.80
CA ASP A 220 -14.44 7.46 22.01
C ASP A 220 -13.05 7.38 22.66
N HIS A 221 -12.00 7.11 21.89
CA HIS A 221 -10.65 6.99 22.40
C HIS A 221 -9.67 7.85 21.58
N ASP A 222 -8.87 8.66 22.26
CA ASP A 222 -7.97 9.63 21.61
C ASP A 222 -6.84 8.97 20.83
N VAL A 223 -6.37 7.82 21.31
CA VAL A 223 -5.21 7.11 20.72
C VAL A 223 -5.63 6.13 19.65
N PHE A 224 -6.56 5.21 19.96
CA PHE A 224 -6.93 4.14 19.03
C PHE A 224 -8.23 4.44 18.30
N ARG A 225 -8.28 4.02 17.04
CA ARG A 225 -9.45 4.13 16.18
C ARG A 225 -10.04 2.78 15.79
N PHE A 226 -9.20 1.74 15.75
CA PHE A 226 -9.60 0.43 15.28
C PHE A 226 -8.77 -0.66 15.95
N VAL A 227 -9.41 -1.79 16.25
CA VAL A 227 -8.77 -3.02 16.70
C VAL A 227 -9.37 -4.22 15.96
N ALA A 228 -8.55 -5.22 15.64
CA ALA A 228 -9.00 -6.49 15.09
C ALA A 228 -8.19 -7.66 15.66
N LEU A 229 -8.83 -8.80 15.87
CA LEU A 229 -8.20 -10.10 16.03
C LEU A 229 -8.02 -10.69 14.64
N ASP A 230 -6.81 -10.63 14.11
CA ASP A 230 -6.56 -10.77 12.68
C ASP A 230 -6.85 -12.18 12.14
N ASN A 231 -6.61 -13.22 12.94
CA ASN A 231 -7.02 -14.59 12.62
C ASN A 231 -8.55 -14.74 12.55
N ARG A 232 -9.30 -14.19 13.53
CA ARG A 232 -10.78 -14.25 13.56
C ARG A 232 -11.37 -13.42 12.43
N LYS A 233 -10.82 -12.23 12.15
CA LYS A 233 -11.21 -11.41 11.01
C LYS A 233 -11.18 -12.20 9.69
N ARG A 234 -10.24 -13.13 9.54
CA ARG A 234 -10.09 -14.00 8.37
C ARG A 234 -10.79 -15.35 8.51
N GLN A 235 -11.51 -15.61 9.60
CA GLN A 235 -12.15 -16.90 9.91
C GLN A 235 -11.14 -18.06 9.95
N LYS A 236 -9.99 -17.83 10.59
CA LYS A 236 -8.88 -18.79 10.78
C LYS A 236 -8.67 -19.03 12.27
N ASP A 237 -9.66 -19.62 12.93
CA ASP A 237 -9.62 -19.87 14.39
C ASP A 237 -8.58 -20.90 14.81
N ASP A 238 -8.11 -21.71 13.86
CA ASP A 238 -7.02 -22.67 14.01
C ASP A 238 -5.63 -22.02 14.05
N LEU A 239 -5.51 -20.74 13.63
CA LEU A 239 -4.24 -20.00 13.66
C LEU A 239 -4.05 -19.28 14.99
N PRO A 240 -2.78 -18.99 15.37
CA PRO A 240 -2.49 -18.17 16.54
C PRO A 240 -3.09 -16.76 16.43
N VAL A 241 -3.51 -16.20 17.55
CA VAL A 241 -4.13 -14.90 17.60
C VAL A 241 -3.10 -13.78 17.42
N ALA A 242 -3.38 -12.85 16.51
CA ALA A 242 -2.71 -11.56 16.46
C ALA A 242 -3.76 -10.45 16.61
N ALA A 243 -3.51 -9.50 17.51
CA ALA A 243 -4.34 -8.30 17.61
C ALA A 243 -3.65 -7.13 16.91
N VAL A 244 -4.41 -6.39 16.11
CA VAL A 244 -3.93 -5.21 15.39
C VAL A 244 -4.68 -3.99 15.89
N PHE A 245 -3.94 -2.96 16.28
CA PHE A 245 -4.48 -1.67 16.68
C PHE A 245 -4.02 -0.59 15.71
N HIS A 246 -4.95 0.21 15.21
CA HIS A 246 -4.64 1.41 14.45
C HIS A 246 -4.92 2.66 15.28
N THR A 247 -3.98 3.59 15.28
CA THR A 247 -4.18 4.86 15.98
C THR A 247 -5.14 5.78 15.23
N SER A 248 -5.68 6.76 15.94
CA SER A 248 -6.37 7.90 15.34
C SER A 248 -5.39 8.72 14.46
N ILE A 249 -5.95 9.52 13.54
CA ILE A 249 -5.15 10.45 12.72
C ILE A 249 -4.48 11.49 13.65
N GLY A 250 -5.23 12.05 14.60
CA GLY A 250 -4.70 13.06 15.52
C GLY A 250 -3.52 12.57 16.35
N PHE A 251 -3.57 11.32 16.87
CA PHE A 251 -2.41 10.72 17.53
C PHE A 251 -1.24 10.53 16.56
N GLY A 252 -1.52 10.04 15.35
CA GLY A 252 -0.51 9.82 14.33
C GLY A 252 0.23 11.09 13.97
N GLU A 253 -0.47 12.15 13.61
CA GLU A 253 0.09 13.44 13.21
C GLU A 253 0.92 14.09 14.32
N LYS A 254 0.41 14.05 15.58
CA LYS A 254 1.12 14.61 16.74
C LYS A 254 2.43 13.90 17.03
N ASN A 255 2.53 12.60 16.75
CA ASN A 255 3.63 11.75 17.21
C ASN A 255 4.54 11.20 16.07
N ILE A 256 4.27 11.55 14.80
CA ILE A 256 4.92 10.93 13.64
C ILE A 256 6.46 11.10 13.63
N ASP A 257 6.97 12.14 14.27
CA ASP A 257 8.41 12.44 14.31
C ASP A 257 9.11 11.89 15.56
N ARG A 258 8.34 11.36 16.53
CA ARG A 258 8.89 10.73 17.74
C ARG A 258 9.62 9.41 17.41
N ASN A 259 10.48 8.99 18.35
CA ASN A 259 11.11 7.67 18.30
C ASN A 259 10.05 6.57 18.31
N LEU A 260 10.22 5.57 17.41
CA LEU A 260 9.24 4.50 17.24
C LEU A 260 9.11 3.60 18.48
N ASP A 261 10.23 3.33 19.16
CA ASP A 261 10.25 2.43 20.32
C ASP A 261 9.53 3.09 21.52
N GLU A 262 9.70 4.42 21.71
CA GLU A 262 8.95 5.17 22.73
C GLU A 262 7.44 5.15 22.45
N VAL A 263 7.04 5.39 21.20
CA VAL A 263 5.63 5.33 20.80
C VAL A 263 5.08 3.92 20.98
N GLN A 264 5.84 2.87 20.63
CA GLN A 264 5.44 1.48 20.83
C GLN A 264 5.15 1.20 22.32
N LEU A 265 6.02 1.62 23.23
CA LEU A 265 5.83 1.43 24.68
C LEU A 265 4.55 2.15 25.16
N GLU A 266 4.33 3.38 24.72
CA GLU A 266 3.11 4.14 25.02
C GLU A 266 1.86 3.42 24.51
N LEU A 267 1.88 2.93 23.26
CA LEU A 267 0.75 2.21 22.69
C LEU A 267 0.46 0.90 23.41
N ILE A 268 1.48 0.15 23.85
CA ILE A 268 1.31 -1.06 24.67
C ILE A 268 0.63 -0.72 26.00
N ALA A 269 1.06 0.35 26.67
CA ALA A 269 0.45 0.80 27.92
C ALA A 269 -1.04 1.15 27.70
N LYS A 270 -1.37 1.85 26.62
CA LYS A 270 -2.77 2.19 26.27
C LYS A 270 -3.62 0.96 25.93
N VAL A 271 -3.04 -0.08 25.33
CA VAL A 271 -3.75 -1.36 25.14
C VAL A 271 -4.06 -2.01 26.48
N LYS A 272 -3.12 -2.03 27.45
CA LYS A 272 -3.33 -2.57 28.78
C LYS A 272 -4.42 -1.80 29.57
N GLU A 273 -4.52 -0.50 29.38
CA GLU A 273 -5.61 0.31 29.96
C GLU A 273 -6.99 -0.10 29.40
N LEU A 274 -7.08 -0.34 28.06
CA LEU A 274 -8.33 -0.70 27.40
C LEU A 274 -8.73 -2.17 27.63
N PHE A 275 -7.75 -3.05 27.70
CA PHE A 275 -7.92 -4.50 27.77
C PHE A 275 -7.08 -5.10 28.91
N PRO A 276 -7.38 -4.75 30.21
CA PRO A 276 -6.54 -5.13 31.34
C PRO A 276 -6.46 -6.64 31.58
N HIS A 277 -7.41 -7.41 31.05
CA HIS A 277 -7.45 -8.87 31.18
C HIS A 277 -6.78 -9.62 30.02
N TRP A 278 -6.27 -8.92 29.01
CA TRP A 278 -5.55 -9.57 27.93
C TRP A 278 -4.17 -10.07 28.44
N PRO A 279 -3.76 -11.26 28.00
CA PRO A 279 -2.43 -11.76 28.33
C PRO A 279 -1.32 -10.93 27.70
N GLU A 280 -0.10 -11.08 28.19
CA GLU A 280 1.07 -10.47 27.56
C GLU A 280 1.33 -11.10 26.18
N PRO A 281 1.57 -10.30 25.15
CA PRO A 281 1.93 -10.83 23.84
C PRO A 281 3.35 -11.41 23.88
N GLU A 282 3.60 -12.49 23.10
CA GLU A 282 4.94 -13.07 22.95
C GLU A 282 5.87 -12.17 22.11
N SER A 283 5.31 -11.43 21.19
CA SER A 283 6.06 -10.45 20.40
C SER A 283 5.16 -9.28 19.97
N VAL A 284 5.81 -8.15 19.70
CA VAL A 284 5.15 -6.90 19.35
C VAL A 284 5.83 -6.32 18.11
N LYS A 285 5.04 -5.70 17.25
CA LYS A 285 5.55 -4.92 16.12
C LYS A 285 4.77 -3.61 16.00
N CYS A 286 5.47 -2.49 16.04
CA CYS A 286 4.92 -1.19 15.75
C CYS A 286 5.33 -0.74 14.35
N GLN A 287 4.37 -0.28 13.55
CA GLN A 287 4.58 0.24 12.21
C GLN A 287 4.21 1.71 12.17
N LYS A 288 5.14 2.53 11.73
CA LYS A 288 4.94 3.97 11.48
C LYS A 288 4.50 4.19 10.03
N TRP A 289 3.28 4.67 9.84
CA TRP A 289 2.71 5.06 8.54
C TRP A 289 2.69 6.58 8.39
N ARG A 290 3.81 7.18 7.96
CA ARG A 290 3.89 8.63 7.71
C ARG A 290 2.93 9.05 6.59
N TYR A 291 2.76 8.24 5.58
CA TYR A 291 1.85 8.45 4.46
C TYR A 291 0.81 7.32 4.47
N SER A 292 -0.15 7.40 5.41
CA SER A 292 -1.13 6.33 5.66
C SER A 292 -2.23 6.31 4.59
N GLN A 293 -3.02 7.35 4.54
CA GLN A 293 -4.12 7.51 3.58
C GLN A 293 -4.08 8.91 2.98
N VAL A 294 -4.44 9.05 1.72
CA VAL A 294 -4.60 10.34 1.05
C VAL A 294 -5.78 11.08 1.69
N LEU A 295 -5.55 12.30 2.13
CA LEU A 295 -6.56 13.25 2.60
C LEU A 295 -6.96 14.20 1.47
N GLU A 296 -5.97 14.73 0.75
CA GLU A 296 -6.17 15.61 -0.40
C GLU A 296 -5.39 15.01 -1.58
N PRO A 297 -6.06 14.46 -2.59
CA PRO A 297 -5.39 13.93 -3.78
C PRO A 297 -4.88 15.05 -4.69
N PHE A 298 -4.08 14.69 -5.68
CA PHE A 298 -3.69 15.59 -6.76
C PHE A 298 -4.93 16.24 -7.40
N PRO A 299 -4.93 17.55 -7.66
CA PRO A 299 -6.08 18.27 -8.19
C PRO A 299 -6.65 17.62 -9.46
N GLY A 300 -7.97 17.45 -9.49
CA GLY A 300 -8.68 16.80 -10.59
C GLY A 300 -8.59 15.26 -10.61
N ALA A 301 -7.86 14.64 -9.70
CA ALA A 301 -7.72 13.19 -9.57
C ALA A 301 -7.50 12.44 -10.92
N PRO A 302 -6.46 12.81 -11.71
CA PRO A 302 -6.28 12.35 -13.10
C PRO A 302 -5.89 10.87 -13.23
N GLY A 303 -5.64 10.17 -12.14
CA GLY A 303 -5.16 8.80 -12.10
C GLY A 303 -3.63 8.67 -12.18
N CYS A 304 -2.99 9.40 -13.07
CA CYS A 304 -1.54 9.53 -13.15
C CYS A 304 -1.16 10.91 -13.71
N VAL A 305 0.12 11.27 -13.55
CA VAL A 305 0.66 12.54 -14.03
C VAL A 305 1.93 12.30 -14.81
N LEU A 306 2.04 12.98 -15.95
CA LEU A 306 3.21 12.95 -16.82
C LEU A 306 4.22 13.99 -16.33
N ILE A 307 5.40 13.54 -15.90
CA ILE A 307 6.52 14.42 -15.51
C ILE A 307 7.41 14.70 -16.73
N ASN A 308 7.65 13.69 -17.57
CA ASN A 308 8.38 13.86 -18.82
C ASN A 308 7.81 12.94 -19.90
N LYS A 309 7.69 13.47 -21.13
CA LYS A 309 7.08 12.76 -22.25
C LYS A 309 8.05 11.79 -22.96
N SER A 310 9.31 12.16 -23.12
CA SER A 310 10.31 11.36 -23.82
C SER A 310 11.71 11.62 -23.28
N PRO A 311 12.36 10.63 -22.66
CA PRO A 311 11.82 9.32 -22.29
C PRO A 311 10.69 9.46 -21.25
N LEU A 312 9.78 8.47 -21.23
CA LEU A 312 8.58 8.58 -20.40
C LEU A 312 8.90 8.54 -18.89
N LEU A 313 8.37 9.49 -18.14
CA LEU A 313 8.41 9.52 -16.68
C LEU A 313 7.03 9.87 -16.13
N LEU A 314 6.41 8.92 -15.42
CA LEU A 314 5.07 9.04 -14.86
C LEU A 314 5.09 8.98 -13.33
N ALA A 315 4.16 9.68 -12.70
CA ALA A 315 3.78 9.45 -11.31
C ALA A 315 2.35 8.87 -11.28
N ALA A 316 2.15 7.78 -10.54
CA ALA A 316 0.88 7.07 -10.40
C ALA A 316 0.68 6.57 -8.97
N GLY A 317 -0.54 6.20 -8.60
CA GLY A 317 -0.89 5.70 -7.28
C GLY A 317 -2.10 6.40 -6.70
N ASP A 318 -2.45 6.02 -5.49
CA ASP A 318 -3.60 6.56 -4.77
C ASP A 318 -3.55 8.08 -4.54
N GLY A 319 -2.37 8.68 -4.50
CA GLY A 319 -2.18 10.13 -4.43
C GLY A 319 -2.79 10.89 -5.59
N PHE A 320 -3.04 10.21 -6.71
CA PHE A 320 -3.63 10.78 -7.93
C PHE A 320 -5.10 10.42 -8.12
N VAL A 321 -5.72 9.75 -7.14
CA VAL A 321 -7.14 9.39 -7.12
C VAL A 321 -7.68 9.47 -5.69
N HIS A 322 -7.53 8.40 -4.90
CA HIS A 322 -7.87 8.27 -3.47
C HIS A 322 -7.35 6.94 -2.90
N SER A 323 -7.20 6.88 -1.56
CA SER A 323 -6.62 5.73 -0.86
C SER A 323 -7.63 4.62 -0.64
N ASN A 324 -7.84 3.77 -1.63
CA ASN A 324 -8.47 2.45 -1.50
C ASN A 324 -8.00 1.54 -2.64
N PHE A 325 -8.54 0.32 -2.70
CA PHE A 325 -8.25 -0.65 -3.76
C PHE A 325 -8.59 -0.07 -5.14
N ASP A 326 -9.77 0.48 -5.30
CA ASP A 326 -10.31 0.98 -6.57
C ASP A 326 -9.58 2.24 -7.07
N GLY A 327 -9.12 3.10 -6.16
CA GLY A 327 -8.25 4.22 -6.51
C GLY A 327 -6.93 3.75 -7.12
N CYS A 328 -6.33 2.69 -6.56
CA CYS A 328 -5.13 2.08 -7.15
C CYS A 328 -5.42 1.43 -8.50
N VAL A 329 -6.57 0.75 -8.67
CA VAL A 329 -6.99 0.18 -9.98
C VAL A 329 -7.16 1.30 -11.00
N SER A 330 -7.92 2.35 -10.70
CA SER A 330 -8.14 3.49 -11.60
C SER A 330 -6.83 4.16 -12.00
N SER A 331 -5.91 4.37 -11.06
CA SER A 331 -4.59 4.93 -11.33
C SER A 331 -3.75 4.01 -12.24
N SER A 332 -3.79 2.70 -11.99
CA SER A 332 -3.03 1.72 -12.79
C SER A 332 -3.53 1.64 -14.23
N LEU A 333 -4.84 1.65 -14.44
CA LEU A 333 -5.44 1.65 -15.78
C LEU A 333 -5.02 2.90 -16.57
N GLN A 334 -5.03 4.07 -15.92
CA GLN A 334 -4.61 5.31 -16.58
C GLN A 334 -3.11 5.31 -16.91
N ALA A 335 -2.26 4.83 -16.00
CA ALA A 335 -0.81 4.73 -16.23
C ALA A 335 -0.49 3.75 -17.39
N VAL A 336 -1.17 2.60 -17.44
CA VAL A 336 -0.99 1.62 -18.53
C VAL A 336 -1.47 2.18 -19.88
N LYS A 337 -2.54 2.96 -19.90
CA LYS A 337 -2.97 3.65 -21.13
C LYS A 337 -1.86 4.54 -21.70
N VAL A 338 -1.24 5.38 -20.87
CA VAL A 338 -0.13 6.26 -21.26
C VAL A 338 1.09 5.45 -21.72
N LEU A 339 1.42 4.36 -21.01
CA LEU A 339 2.52 3.46 -21.40
C LEU A 339 2.26 2.78 -22.75
N THR A 340 1.02 2.39 -23.04
CA THR A 340 0.62 1.76 -24.31
C THR A 340 0.76 2.73 -25.48
N GLU A 341 0.32 3.98 -25.29
CA GLU A 341 0.45 5.03 -26.31
C GLU A 341 1.93 5.32 -26.61
N ALA A 342 2.79 5.37 -25.58
CA ALA A 342 4.23 5.56 -25.73
C ALA A 342 4.93 4.35 -26.41
N ALA A 343 4.50 3.11 -26.12
CA ALA A 343 5.02 1.92 -26.76
C ALA A 343 4.66 1.88 -28.25
N SER A 344 3.42 2.25 -28.61
CA SER A 344 2.95 2.29 -29.99
C SER A 344 3.65 3.35 -30.85
N SER A 345 4.08 4.45 -30.26
CA SER A 345 4.80 5.53 -30.97
C SER A 345 6.28 5.22 -31.25
N LYS A 346 6.83 4.15 -30.66
CA LYS A 346 8.21 3.66 -30.88
C LYS A 346 8.29 2.48 -31.87
N LEU A 347 7.13 1.93 -32.28
CA LEU A 347 7.00 0.91 -33.33
C LEU A 347 6.78 1.56 -34.70
#